data_7b4a90c858a3546be663fdd14a65bfcb
#
_entry.id   7b4a90c858a3546be663fdd14a65bfcb
#
_cell.length_a   1.000
_cell.length_b   1.000
_cell.length_c   1.000
_cell.angle_alpha   90.00
_cell.angle_beta   90.00
_cell.angle_gamma   90.00
#
_symmetry.space_group_name_H-M   'P 1'
#
loop_
_entity.id
_entity.type
_entity.pdbx_description
1 polymer ?
#
loop_
_entity_poly.entity_id
_entity_poly.type
_entity_poly.pdbx_seq_one_letter_code
_entity_poly.pdbx_strand_id
1 'polypeptide(L)'
;MRSRYPEGTQTAMIISLNVALPSTQRYKGREVLTGGTKGAVSRARLRLHNFDGDGQVDLLNHSELEKAVCVYPFDHYAYWQRVLDFDLEPGAFRENLTISDAFETEGCVGDVFKFGEAVAQVCQARQPCNKLAGKNGQKLLPKWMVQTGYTGFYVRVLWEGVVAMGDAFERIERHQVRMTIADVNDVTYKRSCDLTLIEQLTNLPEYPAVGRALFAERLEHLRKRQQTEEVSR
;
A
#
# COMPACT_ATOMS: atom_id res chain seq x y z
N MET A 1 6.28 -13.24 17.17
CA MET A 1 6.34 -14.51 16.43
C MET A 1 7.58 -14.44 15.54
N ARG A 2 8.58 -15.29 15.73
CA ARG A 2 9.80 -15.27 14.91
C ARG A 2 9.46 -15.81 13.53
N SER A 3 9.95 -15.16 12.46
CA SER A 3 9.83 -15.58 11.06
C SER A 3 10.19 -17.08 10.93
N ARG A 4 9.36 -17.82 10.19
CA ARG A 4 9.58 -19.25 9.89
C ARG A 4 10.65 -19.51 8.83
N TYR A 5 11.24 -18.45 8.25
CA TYR A 5 12.16 -18.56 7.12
C TYR A 5 13.53 -17.96 7.46
N PRO A 6 14.63 -18.59 6.98
CA PRO A 6 15.96 -18.04 7.13
C PRO A 6 16.07 -16.69 6.38
N GLU A 7 16.99 -15.83 6.80
CA GLU A 7 17.34 -14.59 6.13
C GLU A 7 17.86 -14.88 4.72
N GLY A 8 16.94 -14.99 3.77
CA GLY A 8 17.27 -15.30 2.39
C GLY A 8 16.00 -15.63 1.61
N THR A 9 15.57 -14.72 0.74
CA THR A 9 14.47 -14.89 -0.23
C THR A 9 13.10 -15.20 0.36
N GLN A 10 12.43 -14.17 0.85
CA GLN A 10 10.98 -14.24 1.04
C GLN A 10 10.35 -14.28 -0.34
N THR A 11 9.90 -15.45 -0.76
CA THR A 11 9.19 -15.64 -2.03
C THR A 11 7.70 -15.64 -1.73
N ALA A 12 7.09 -14.47 -1.73
CA ALA A 12 5.64 -14.33 -1.74
C ALA A 12 5.09 -14.77 -3.10
N MET A 13 3.80 -15.12 -3.16
CA MET A 13 3.16 -15.51 -4.42
C MET A 13 1.94 -14.63 -4.69
N ILE A 14 1.68 -14.36 -5.97
CA ILE A 14 0.47 -13.67 -6.40
C ILE A 14 -0.71 -14.65 -6.31
N ILE A 15 -1.53 -14.49 -5.28
CA ILE A 15 -2.74 -15.28 -5.05
C ILE A 15 -3.84 -14.83 -6.02
N SER A 16 -3.93 -13.52 -6.28
CA SER A 16 -4.90 -12.96 -7.21
C SER A 16 -4.37 -11.69 -7.88
N LEU A 17 -4.62 -11.56 -9.17
CA LEU A 17 -4.42 -10.36 -9.98
C LEU A 17 -5.78 -9.76 -10.31
N ASN A 18 -6.03 -8.52 -9.85
CA ASN A 18 -7.35 -7.92 -9.89
C ASN A 18 -7.34 -6.62 -10.69
N VAL A 19 -8.21 -6.51 -11.67
CA VAL A 19 -8.37 -5.33 -12.53
C VAL A 19 -9.84 -4.92 -12.63
N ALA A 20 -10.11 -3.65 -12.92
CA ALA A 20 -11.42 -3.14 -13.27
C ALA A 20 -11.32 -1.85 -14.07
N LEU A 21 -12.12 -1.74 -15.12
CA LEU A 21 -12.34 -0.45 -15.76
C LEU A 21 -13.27 0.43 -14.91
N PRO A 22 -13.12 1.77 -15.00
CA PRO A 22 -14.04 2.70 -14.35
C PRO A 22 -15.50 2.40 -14.69
N SER A 23 -16.34 2.39 -13.67
CA SER A 23 -17.78 2.16 -13.84
C SER A 23 -18.58 3.06 -12.91
N THR A 24 -19.80 3.43 -13.34
CA THR A 24 -20.72 4.18 -12.50
C THR A 24 -21.37 3.23 -11.51
N GLN A 25 -21.22 3.52 -10.23
CA GLN A 25 -21.84 2.76 -9.15
C GLN A 25 -22.75 3.67 -8.33
N ARG A 26 -23.85 3.10 -7.82
CA ARG A 26 -24.81 3.83 -6.96
C ARG A 26 -24.36 3.76 -5.51
N TYR A 27 -23.94 4.91 -4.96
CA TYR A 27 -23.52 5.05 -3.57
C TYR A 27 -24.41 6.06 -2.86
N LYS A 28 -25.09 5.64 -1.79
CA LYS A 28 -26.07 6.48 -1.03
C LYS A 28 -27.10 7.17 -1.93
N GLY A 29 -27.63 6.46 -2.92
CA GLY A 29 -28.64 6.98 -3.84
C GLY A 29 -28.10 7.90 -4.95
N ARG A 30 -26.79 8.18 -4.99
CA ARG A 30 -26.14 8.98 -6.04
C ARG A 30 -25.29 8.10 -6.94
N GLU A 31 -25.26 8.41 -8.21
CA GLU A 31 -24.31 7.81 -9.15
C GLU A 31 -22.94 8.41 -8.95
N VAL A 32 -21.95 7.54 -8.74
CA VAL A 32 -20.56 7.92 -8.54
C VAL A 32 -19.69 7.11 -9.49
N LEU A 33 -18.90 7.78 -10.31
CA LEU A 33 -17.89 7.13 -11.12
C LEU A 33 -16.76 6.65 -10.20
N THR A 34 -16.47 5.35 -10.24
CA THR A 34 -15.43 4.71 -9.43
C THR A 34 -14.50 3.90 -10.31
N GLY A 35 -13.31 3.53 -9.83
CA GLY A 35 -12.41 2.60 -10.51
C GLY A 35 -12.96 1.16 -10.61
N GLY A 36 -14.27 1.00 -10.56
CA GLY A 36 -14.94 -0.29 -10.70
C GLY A 36 -14.79 -1.22 -9.50
N THR A 37 -15.44 -2.37 -9.58
CA THR A 37 -15.22 -3.51 -8.68
C THR A 37 -14.16 -4.39 -9.31
N LYS A 38 -12.97 -4.46 -8.71
CA LYS A 38 -11.88 -5.27 -9.24
C LYS A 38 -12.27 -6.74 -9.21
N GLY A 39 -12.03 -7.42 -10.31
CA GLY A 39 -12.23 -8.85 -10.50
C GLY A 39 -10.93 -9.54 -10.90
N ALA A 40 -10.82 -10.81 -10.52
CA ALA A 40 -9.64 -11.61 -10.81
C ALA A 40 -9.50 -11.90 -12.31
N VAL A 41 -8.28 -11.79 -12.82
CA VAL A 41 -7.87 -12.21 -14.15
C VAL A 41 -6.66 -13.14 -14.04
N SER A 42 -6.55 -14.11 -14.95
CA SER A 42 -5.43 -15.07 -14.90
C SER A 42 -4.08 -14.41 -15.17
N ARG A 43 -4.05 -13.39 -16.03
CA ARG A 43 -2.85 -12.62 -16.37
C ARG A 43 -3.22 -11.26 -16.96
N ALA A 44 -2.34 -10.28 -16.81
CA ALA A 44 -2.43 -8.97 -17.48
C ALA A 44 -1.04 -8.39 -17.71
N ARG A 45 -0.91 -7.48 -18.67
CA ARG A 45 0.32 -6.71 -18.85
C ARG A 45 0.34 -5.52 -17.91
N LEU A 46 1.40 -5.41 -17.13
CA LEU A 46 1.68 -4.25 -16.30
C LEU A 46 2.41 -3.19 -17.14
N ARG A 47 1.82 -1.99 -17.18
CA ARG A 47 2.41 -0.78 -17.77
C ARG A 47 2.93 0.14 -16.67
N LEU A 48 3.62 1.21 -17.04
CA LEU A 48 4.18 2.19 -16.08
C LEU A 48 3.14 2.74 -15.10
N HIS A 49 1.89 2.90 -15.54
CA HIS A 49 0.84 3.53 -14.72
C HIS A 49 -0.14 2.53 -14.10
N ASN A 50 -0.32 1.35 -14.73
CA ASN A 50 -1.39 0.43 -14.34
C ASN A 50 -1.32 -0.89 -15.11
N PHE A 51 -2.16 -1.86 -14.74
CA PHE A 51 -2.41 -3.06 -15.55
C PHE A 51 -3.33 -2.77 -16.74
N ASP A 52 -3.09 -3.43 -17.89
CA ASP A 52 -4.06 -3.46 -18.98
C ASP A 52 -5.39 -4.01 -18.45
N GLY A 53 -6.49 -3.31 -18.76
CA GLY A 53 -7.82 -3.66 -18.23
C GLY A 53 -8.16 -3.08 -16.85
N ASP A 54 -7.24 -2.35 -16.23
CA ASP A 54 -7.50 -1.57 -15.01
C ASP A 54 -7.59 -0.07 -15.34
N GLY A 55 -8.35 0.68 -14.55
CA GLY A 55 -8.50 2.12 -14.74
C GLY A 55 -8.62 2.88 -13.43
N GLN A 56 -8.03 4.08 -13.42
CA GLN A 56 -8.10 5.02 -12.30
C GLN A 56 -9.05 6.16 -12.69
N VAL A 57 -9.96 6.52 -11.79
CA VAL A 57 -10.93 7.62 -12.00
C VAL A 57 -10.39 8.94 -11.45
N ASP A 58 -9.64 8.87 -10.37
CA ASP A 58 -9.13 10.02 -9.64
C ASP A 58 -7.69 10.30 -10.09
N LEU A 59 -7.57 10.92 -11.26
CA LEU A 59 -6.28 11.23 -11.85
C LEU A 59 -5.50 12.30 -11.09
N LEU A 60 -6.18 13.12 -10.24
CA LEU A 60 -5.51 14.12 -9.42
C LEU A 60 -4.83 13.50 -8.20
N ASN A 61 -5.39 12.42 -7.64
CA ASN A 61 -4.86 11.77 -6.43
C ASN A 61 -4.20 10.40 -6.70
N HIS A 62 -4.39 9.82 -7.88
CA HIS A 62 -3.93 8.47 -8.22
C HIS A 62 -3.17 8.39 -9.55
N SER A 63 -2.95 9.52 -10.25
CA SER A 63 -2.19 9.55 -11.52
C SER A 63 -0.68 9.48 -11.33
N GLU A 64 -0.22 9.44 -10.07
CA GLU A 64 1.20 9.39 -9.78
C GLU A 64 1.73 7.98 -10.05
N LEU A 65 2.89 7.90 -10.68
CA LEU A 65 3.62 6.65 -10.93
C LEU A 65 3.82 5.82 -9.64
N GLU A 66 3.87 6.51 -8.50
CA GLU A 66 4.01 5.92 -7.17
C GLU A 66 2.77 5.14 -6.67
N LYS A 67 1.67 5.15 -7.42
CA LYS A 67 0.44 4.41 -7.09
C LYS A 67 0.01 3.49 -8.24
N ALA A 68 0.96 3.05 -9.06
CA ALA A 68 0.68 2.23 -10.23
C ALA A 68 0.01 0.90 -9.85
N VAL A 69 0.46 0.24 -8.80
CA VAL A 69 -0.08 -1.04 -8.34
C VAL A 69 -0.32 -1.01 -6.83
N CYS A 70 -1.54 -1.33 -6.43
CA CYS A 70 -1.89 -1.54 -5.03
C CYS A 70 -1.69 -3.03 -4.69
N VAL A 71 -0.87 -3.29 -3.67
CA VAL A 71 -0.57 -4.63 -3.15
C VAL A 71 -1.21 -4.79 -1.78
N TYR A 72 -1.83 -5.96 -1.52
CA TYR A 72 -2.44 -6.27 -0.24
C TYR A 72 -2.12 -7.71 0.20
N PRO A 73 -1.67 -7.91 1.47
CA PRO A 73 -1.37 -9.22 2.00
C PRO A 73 -2.62 -10.09 2.15
N PHE A 74 -2.59 -11.31 1.59
CA PHE A 74 -3.66 -12.29 1.75
C PHE A 74 -3.82 -12.74 3.21
N ASP A 75 -2.73 -12.75 3.96
CA ASP A 75 -2.69 -13.16 5.36
C ASP A 75 -3.62 -12.34 6.27
N HIS A 76 -3.95 -11.11 5.87
CA HIS A 76 -4.91 -10.27 6.60
C HIS A 76 -6.37 -10.64 6.35
N TYR A 77 -6.68 -11.42 5.32
CA TYR A 77 -8.06 -11.76 4.96
C TYR A 77 -8.76 -12.53 6.08
N ALA A 78 -8.09 -13.53 6.68
CA ALA A 78 -8.65 -14.30 7.78
C ALA A 78 -9.01 -13.44 9.02
N TYR A 79 -8.24 -12.37 9.28
CA TYR A 79 -8.58 -11.41 10.32
C TYR A 79 -9.84 -10.62 9.94
N TRP A 80 -9.89 -10.09 8.72
CA TRP A 80 -11.00 -9.26 8.27
C TRP A 80 -12.30 -10.04 8.12
N GLN A 81 -12.28 -11.29 7.65
CA GLN A 81 -13.45 -12.14 7.57
C GLN A 81 -14.09 -12.33 8.96
N ARG A 82 -13.27 -12.53 10.00
CA ARG A 82 -13.77 -12.62 11.39
C ARG A 82 -14.35 -11.29 11.91
N VAL A 83 -13.71 -10.17 11.59
CA VAL A 83 -14.15 -8.83 12.07
C VAL A 83 -15.41 -8.35 11.35
N LEU A 84 -15.54 -8.69 10.08
CA LEU A 84 -16.64 -8.25 9.22
C LEU A 84 -17.80 -9.23 9.22
N ASP A 85 -17.58 -10.46 9.70
CA ASP A 85 -18.57 -11.55 9.76
C ASP A 85 -19.15 -11.94 8.39
N PHE A 86 -18.30 -11.91 7.35
CA PHE A 86 -18.61 -12.43 6.02
C PHE A 86 -17.35 -12.80 5.24
N ASP A 87 -17.52 -13.66 4.23
CA ASP A 87 -16.43 -14.10 3.35
C ASP A 87 -15.95 -12.96 2.46
N LEU A 88 -14.63 -12.87 2.30
CA LEU A 88 -13.96 -11.88 1.47
C LEU A 88 -13.18 -12.59 0.35
N GLU A 89 -13.51 -12.24 -0.87
CA GLU A 89 -12.75 -12.67 -2.04
C GLU A 89 -11.56 -11.71 -2.30
N PRO A 90 -10.44 -12.21 -2.85
CA PRO A 90 -9.34 -11.36 -3.30
C PRO A 90 -9.83 -10.18 -4.15
N GLY A 91 -9.22 -9.01 -3.99
CA GLY A 91 -9.71 -7.75 -4.57
C GLY A 91 -10.71 -7.01 -3.66
N ALA A 92 -11.08 -7.58 -2.49
CA ALA A 92 -12.04 -6.97 -1.55
C ALA A 92 -11.60 -5.58 -1.08
N PHE A 93 -10.31 -5.37 -0.92
CA PHE A 93 -9.73 -4.08 -0.53
C PHE A 93 -9.35 -3.21 -1.73
N ARG A 94 -9.82 -3.56 -2.96
CA ARG A 94 -9.54 -2.84 -4.23
C ARG A 94 -8.05 -2.85 -4.59
N GLU A 95 -7.30 -3.81 -4.12
CA GLU A 95 -5.93 -4.05 -4.52
C GLU A 95 -5.86 -4.64 -5.93
N ASN A 96 -4.73 -4.43 -6.59
CA ASN A 96 -4.38 -5.06 -7.85
C ASN A 96 -3.77 -6.44 -7.64
N LEU A 97 -2.89 -6.55 -6.65
CA LEU A 97 -2.24 -7.80 -6.31
C LEU A 97 -2.61 -8.19 -4.87
N THR A 98 -3.20 -9.38 -4.72
CA THR A 98 -3.32 -10.05 -3.44
C THR A 98 -2.16 -11.05 -3.37
N ILE A 99 -1.26 -10.91 -2.40
CA ILE A 99 -0.04 -11.72 -2.29
C ILE A 99 0.05 -12.44 -0.94
N SER A 100 0.62 -13.65 -0.92
CA SER A 100 0.93 -14.37 0.32
C SER A 100 2.23 -13.88 0.96
N ASP A 101 2.43 -14.20 2.23
CA ASP A 101 3.70 -14.03 2.95
C ASP A 101 4.34 -12.64 2.80
N ALA A 102 3.51 -11.60 2.76
CA ALA A 102 3.95 -10.22 2.69
C ALA A 102 3.31 -9.40 3.81
N PHE A 103 4.13 -8.76 4.61
CA PHE A 103 3.67 -7.99 5.75
C PHE A 103 4.23 -6.56 5.72
N GLU A 104 3.46 -5.62 6.22
CA GLU A 104 3.85 -4.22 6.36
C GLU A 104 5.08 -4.05 7.27
N THR A 105 5.34 -5.01 8.15
CA THR A 105 6.51 -5.04 9.04
C THR A 105 7.80 -5.52 8.36
N GLU A 106 7.71 -6.05 7.14
CA GLU A 106 8.85 -6.64 6.43
C GLU A 106 9.16 -5.94 5.11
N GLY A 107 8.13 -5.47 4.39
CA GLY A 107 8.28 -4.68 3.18
C GLY A 107 8.75 -3.28 3.49
N CYS A 108 9.85 -2.84 2.87
CA CYS A 108 10.43 -1.52 3.08
C CYS A 108 10.25 -0.63 1.85
N VAL A 109 10.07 0.67 2.08
CA VAL A 109 10.14 1.67 1.00
C VAL A 109 11.50 1.58 0.33
N GLY A 110 11.49 1.50 -1.00
CA GLY A 110 12.68 1.32 -1.81
C GLY A 110 13.02 -0.14 -2.13
N ASP A 111 12.44 -1.14 -1.44
CA ASP A 111 12.61 -2.54 -1.81
C ASP A 111 12.13 -2.76 -3.26
N VAL A 112 12.90 -3.53 -4.04
CA VAL A 112 12.58 -3.85 -5.43
C VAL A 112 12.16 -5.31 -5.54
N PHE A 113 11.03 -5.52 -6.19
CA PHE A 113 10.44 -6.84 -6.42
C PHE A 113 10.33 -7.15 -7.92
N LYS A 114 10.60 -8.41 -8.26
CA LYS A 114 10.31 -9.00 -9.57
C LYS A 114 9.11 -9.92 -9.43
N PHE A 115 8.17 -9.81 -10.38
CA PHE A 115 7.01 -10.70 -10.47
C PHE A 115 6.57 -10.86 -11.92
N GLY A 116 6.51 -12.09 -12.39
CA GLY A 116 6.40 -12.39 -13.81
C GLY A 116 7.57 -11.77 -14.60
N GLU A 117 7.24 -11.00 -15.63
CA GLU A 117 8.20 -10.23 -16.42
C GLU A 117 8.44 -8.82 -15.86
N ALA A 118 7.65 -8.36 -14.91
CA ALA A 118 7.68 -7.00 -14.40
C ALA A 118 8.65 -6.83 -13.23
N VAL A 119 9.14 -5.60 -13.05
CA VAL A 119 9.91 -5.17 -11.88
C VAL A 119 9.29 -3.90 -11.33
N ALA A 120 9.10 -3.85 -10.01
CA ALA A 120 8.52 -2.70 -9.34
C ALA A 120 9.19 -2.42 -7.99
N GLN A 121 9.07 -1.17 -7.53
CA GLN A 121 9.65 -0.70 -6.28
C GLN A 121 8.56 -0.27 -5.30
N VAL A 122 8.65 -0.69 -4.06
CA VAL A 122 7.79 -0.21 -2.98
C VAL A 122 8.04 1.27 -2.73
N CYS A 123 6.99 2.07 -2.73
CA CYS A 123 7.14 3.52 -2.59
C CYS A 123 6.37 4.14 -1.42
N GLN A 124 5.23 3.59 -1.02
CA GLN A 124 4.47 4.16 0.09
C GLN A 124 3.46 3.18 0.69
N ALA A 125 3.13 3.39 1.97
CA ALA A 125 1.98 2.75 2.60
C ALA A 125 0.69 3.22 1.92
N ARG A 126 -0.27 2.32 1.78
CA ARG A 126 -1.59 2.69 1.29
C ARG A 126 -2.35 3.45 2.37
N GLN A 127 -2.99 4.55 1.98
CA GLN A 127 -3.92 5.28 2.82
C GLN A 127 -5.36 4.80 2.56
N PRO A 128 -6.01 4.08 3.52
CA PRO A 128 -7.37 3.61 3.34
C PRO A 128 -8.36 4.76 3.18
N CYS A 129 -9.19 4.71 2.15
CA CYS A 129 -10.13 5.77 1.83
C CYS A 129 -11.59 5.34 2.04
N ASN A 130 -12.51 6.30 2.09
CA ASN A 130 -13.95 6.05 2.27
C ASN A 130 -14.59 5.23 1.14
N LYS A 131 -13.95 5.11 -0.03
CA LYS A 131 -14.42 4.25 -1.12
C LYS A 131 -14.38 2.76 -0.75
N LEU A 132 -13.48 2.36 0.18
CA LEU A 132 -13.44 1.01 0.77
C LEU A 132 -14.66 0.73 1.65
N ALA A 133 -15.08 1.72 2.43
CA ALA A 133 -16.27 1.62 3.26
C ALA A 133 -17.53 1.35 2.42
N GLY A 134 -17.61 1.98 1.24
CA GLY A 134 -18.74 1.80 0.32
C GLY A 134 -18.82 0.39 -0.26
N LYS A 135 -17.69 -0.18 -0.71
CA LYS A 135 -17.66 -1.51 -1.29
C LYS A 135 -18.05 -2.60 -0.29
N ASN A 136 -17.53 -2.52 0.93
CA ASN A 136 -17.71 -3.56 1.94
C ASN A 136 -18.90 -3.31 2.89
N GLY A 137 -19.72 -2.26 2.64
CA GLY A 137 -20.84 -1.93 3.49
C GLY A 137 -20.48 -1.47 4.91
N GLN A 138 -19.17 -1.39 5.23
CA GLN A 138 -18.65 -1.12 6.56
C GLN A 138 -17.96 0.24 6.64
N LYS A 139 -18.65 1.21 7.23
CA LYS A 139 -18.19 2.61 7.35
C LYS A 139 -16.89 2.77 8.14
N LEU A 140 -16.63 1.88 9.09
CA LEU A 140 -15.48 1.95 9.98
C LEU A 140 -14.24 1.23 9.43
N LEU A 141 -14.37 0.49 8.34
CA LEU A 141 -13.26 -0.29 7.76
C LEU A 141 -11.97 0.52 7.55
N PRO A 142 -11.99 1.73 6.95
CA PRO A 142 -10.78 2.54 6.81
C PRO A 142 -10.10 2.87 8.15
N LYS A 143 -10.91 3.17 9.18
CA LYS A 143 -10.40 3.44 10.53
C LYS A 143 -9.76 2.19 11.15
N TRP A 144 -10.38 1.03 11.00
CA TRP A 144 -9.84 -0.24 11.51
C TRP A 144 -8.54 -0.63 10.79
N MET A 145 -8.46 -0.43 9.47
CA MET A 145 -7.22 -0.66 8.72
C MET A 145 -6.08 0.22 9.23
N VAL A 146 -6.36 1.49 9.53
CA VAL A 146 -5.39 2.39 10.17
C VAL A 146 -4.99 1.88 11.56
N GLN A 147 -5.95 1.44 12.37
CA GLN A 147 -5.68 0.97 13.74
C GLN A 147 -4.86 -0.30 13.79
N THR A 148 -5.09 -1.24 12.87
CA THR A 148 -4.35 -2.51 12.79
C THR A 148 -3.01 -2.36 12.08
N GLY A 149 -2.83 -1.33 11.25
CA GLY A 149 -1.71 -1.21 10.34
C GLY A 149 -1.82 -2.09 9.09
N TYR A 150 -2.89 -2.84 8.92
CA TYR A 150 -3.16 -3.72 7.76
C TYR A 150 -3.65 -2.90 6.58
N THR A 151 -2.77 -2.09 6.04
CA THR A 151 -3.09 -1.10 5.01
C THR A 151 -2.82 -1.60 3.60
N GLY A 152 -1.83 -2.48 3.44
CA GLY A 152 -1.19 -2.74 2.18
C GLY A 152 -0.29 -1.58 1.77
N PHE A 153 0.24 -1.64 0.58
CA PHE A 153 1.20 -0.68 0.07
C PHE A 153 1.07 -0.47 -1.44
N TYR A 154 1.71 0.57 -1.94
CA TYR A 154 1.83 0.84 -3.37
C TYR A 154 3.24 0.60 -3.87
N VAL A 155 3.32 0.12 -5.12
CA VAL A 155 4.57 0.02 -5.86
C VAL A 155 4.50 0.86 -7.14
N ARG A 156 5.65 1.44 -7.52
CA ARG A 156 5.87 2.04 -8.84
C ARG A 156 6.51 1.02 -9.76
N VAL A 157 6.20 1.08 -11.03
CA VAL A 157 6.77 0.17 -12.04
C VAL A 157 8.12 0.70 -12.50
N LEU A 158 9.14 -0.15 -12.41
CA LEU A 158 10.47 0.10 -12.95
C LEU A 158 10.63 -0.52 -14.35
N TRP A 159 10.03 -1.71 -14.54
CA TRP A 159 10.03 -2.43 -15.80
C TRP A 159 8.67 -3.06 -16.07
N GLU A 160 8.11 -2.79 -17.25
CA GLU A 160 6.83 -3.34 -17.70
C GLU A 160 6.94 -4.82 -18.06
N GLY A 161 5.85 -5.57 -17.93
CA GLY A 161 5.84 -6.99 -18.32
C GLY A 161 4.51 -7.66 -18.10
N VAL A 162 4.39 -8.90 -18.53
CA VAL A 162 3.23 -9.74 -18.27
C VAL A 162 3.36 -10.34 -16.88
N VAL A 163 2.27 -10.28 -16.13
CA VAL A 163 2.14 -10.81 -14.77
C VAL A 163 0.95 -11.76 -14.74
N ALA A 164 1.08 -12.87 -14.04
CA ALA A 164 0.04 -13.89 -13.91
C ALA A 164 -0.22 -14.26 -12.44
N MET A 165 -1.41 -14.78 -12.19
CA MET A 165 -1.69 -15.47 -10.93
C MET A 165 -0.75 -16.66 -10.78
N GLY A 166 -0.21 -16.87 -9.58
CA GLY A 166 0.77 -17.91 -9.29
C GLY A 166 2.22 -17.50 -9.55
N ASP A 167 2.49 -16.33 -10.14
CA ASP A 167 3.86 -15.83 -10.25
C ASP A 167 4.44 -15.57 -8.86
N ALA A 168 5.74 -15.85 -8.69
CA ALA A 168 6.50 -15.46 -7.52
C ALA A 168 6.58 -13.93 -7.43
N PHE A 169 6.42 -13.39 -6.23
CA PHE A 169 6.65 -11.98 -5.91
C PHE A 169 7.96 -11.91 -5.13
N GLU A 170 9.06 -11.90 -5.88
CA GLU A 170 10.41 -12.08 -5.37
C GLU A 170 11.08 -10.73 -5.09
N ARG A 171 11.58 -10.52 -3.86
CA ARG A 171 12.41 -9.37 -3.54
C ARG A 171 13.82 -9.56 -4.09
N ILE A 172 14.15 -8.78 -5.14
CA ILE A 172 15.48 -8.84 -5.81
C ILE A 172 16.47 -7.81 -5.25
N GLU A 173 15.97 -6.75 -4.60
CA GLU A 173 16.80 -5.76 -3.92
C GLU A 173 16.15 -5.30 -2.62
N ARG A 174 16.92 -5.26 -1.54
CA ARG A 174 16.51 -4.72 -0.24
C ARG A 174 17.11 -3.35 -0.01
N HIS A 175 16.25 -2.37 0.30
CA HIS A 175 16.70 -1.01 0.54
C HIS A 175 17.50 -0.90 1.85
N GLN A 176 18.60 -0.13 1.82
CA GLN A 176 19.54 -0.06 2.94
C GLN A 176 18.96 0.60 4.19
N VAL A 177 18.10 1.63 4.05
CA VAL A 177 17.47 2.35 5.16
C VAL A 177 16.48 1.48 5.92
N ARG A 178 15.90 0.46 5.28
CA ARG A 178 14.93 -0.48 5.88
C ARG A 178 13.71 0.21 6.53
N MET A 179 13.23 1.30 5.94
CA MET A 179 12.01 1.99 6.35
C MET A 179 10.80 1.10 6.01
N THR A 180 10.23 0.42 7.00
CA THR A 180 9.12 -0.50 6.78
C THR A 180 7.81 0.24 6.48
N ILE A 181 6.87 -0.43 5.84
CA ILE A 181 5.51 0.11 5.63
C ILE A 181 4.81 0.36 6.98
N ALA A 182 5.11 -0.46 7.99
CA ALA A 182 4.62 -0.25 9.35
C ALA A 182 5.16 1.06 9.96
N ASP A 183 6.46 1.35 9.80
CA ASP A 183 7.07 2.62 10.23
C ASP A 183 6.41 3.82 9.51
N VAL A 184 6.19 3.70 8.20
CA VAL A 184 5.48 4.74 7.42
C VAL A 184 4.07 4.96 7.96
N ASN A 185 3.34 3.90 8.29
CA ASN A 185 2.01 4.00 8.90
C ASN A 185 2.06 4.72 10.24
N ASP A 186 3.03 4.38 11.10
CA ASP A 186 3.17 4.98 12.42
C ASP A 186 3.49 6.48 12.35
N VAL A 187 4.37 6.86 11.43
CA VAL A 187 4.64 8.28 11.15
C VAL A 187 3.41 8.97 10.57
N THR A 188 2.77 8.41 9.55
CA THR A 188 1.63 9.01 8.84
C THR A 188 0.44 9.27 9.78
N TYR A 189 0.11 8.30 10.63
CA TYR A 189 -1.03 8.39 11.55
C TYR A 189 -0.66 8.94 12.93
N LYS A 190 0.52 9.57 13.05
CA LYS A 190 1.01 10.26 14.25
C LYS A 190 1.09 9.36 15.49
N ARG A 191 1.28 8.07 15.30
CA ARG A 191 1.56 7.13 16.39
C ARG A 191 3.00 7.22 16.87
N SER A 192 3.92 7.61 15.97
CA SER A 192 5.31 7.88 16.29
C SER A 192 5.60 9.39 16.27
N CYS A 193 6.33 9.87 17.29
CA CYS A 193 6.96 11.18 17.34
C CYS A 193 8.49 11.08 17.31
N ASP A 194 9.03 9.93 16.90
CA ASP A 194 10.45 9.72 16.73
C ASP A 194 10.99 10.62 15.61
N LEU A 195 11.76 11.63 15.99
CA LEU A 195 12.32 12.60 15.05
C LEU A 195 13.27 11.96 14.06
N THR A 196 14.03 10.95 14.49
CA THR A 196 14.98 10.24 13.62
C THR A 196 14.24 9.49 12.52
N LEU A 197 13.16 8.79 12.86
CA LEU A 197 12.33 8.06 11.92
C LEU A 197 11.65 9.01 10.92
N ILE A 198 11.11 10.15 11.41
CA ILE A 198 10.50 11.18 10.56
C ILE A 198 11.52 11.80 9.62
N GLU A 199 12.73 12.09 10.11
CA GLU A 199 13.82 12.65 9.32
C GLU A 199 14.30 11.68 8.23
N GLN A 200 14.47 10.41 8.56
CA GLN A 200 14.82 9.38 7.58
C GLN A 200 13.76 9.32 6.47
N LEU A 201 12.47 9.31 6.81
CA LEU A 201 11.39 9.27 5.84
C LEU A 201 11.30 10.55 4.99
N THR A 202 11.61 11.71 5.58
CA THR A 202 11.69 13.00 4.88
C THR A 202 12.78 13.00 3.81
N ASN A 203 13.90 12.34 4.09
CA ASN A 203 15.09 12.30 3.22
C ASN A 203 15.13 11.07 2.30
N LEU A 204 14.11 10.22 2.30
CA LEU A 204 14.06 8.99 1.53
C LEU A 204 13.54 9.27 0.10
N PRO A 205 14.40 9.29 -0.94
CA PRO A 205 14.00 9.71 -2.29
C PRO A 205 12.99 8.75 -2.94
N GLU A 206 12.93 7.49 -2.52
CA GLU A 206 11.98 6.49 -2.98
C GLU A 206 10.55 6.75 -2.48
N TYR A 207 10.39 7.53 -1.40
CA TYR A 207 9.09 7.97 -0.93
C TYR A 207 8.57 9.16 -1.75
N PRO A 208 7.25 9.28 -2.05
CA PRO A 208 6.69 10.35 -2.87
C PRO A 208 7.03 11.76 -2.35
N ALA A 209 7.40 12.66 -3.25
CA ALA A 209 7.85 14.01 -2.93
C ALA A 209 6.83 14.81 -2.08
N VAL A 210 5.54 14.68 -2.40
CA VAL A 210 4.45 15.33 -1.64
C VAL A 210 4.42 14.84 -0.19
N GLY A 211 4.56 13.54 0.03
CA GLY A 211 4.61 12.98 1.38
C GLY A 211 5.85 13.42 2.15
N ARG A 212 7.03 13.47 1.49
CA ARG A 212 8.27 13.96 2.11
C ARG A 212 8.15 15.41 2.55
N ALA A 213 7.52 16.28 1.76
CA ALA A 213 7.26 17.67 2.12
C ALA A 213 6.40 17.79 3.39
N LEU A 214 5.31 17.00 3.49
CA LEU A 214 4.45 16.99 4.68
C LEU A 214 5.19 16.52 5.93
N PHE A 215 6.10 15.55 5.81
CA PHE A 215 6.90 15.07 6.93
C PHE A 215 7.98 16.08 7.31
N ALA A 216 8.57 16.81 6.36
CA ALA A 216 9.51 17.91 6.63
C ALA A 216 8.86 19.02 7.47
N GLU A 217 7.66 19.48 7.11
CA GLU A 217 6.90 20.45 7.88
C GLU A 217 6.60 19.96 9.30
N ARG A 218 6.19 18.68 9.41
CA ARG A 218 5.94 18.07 10.71
C ARG A 218 7.20 17.96 11.57
N LEU A 219 8.33 17.59 10.99
CA LEU A 219 9.63 17.50 11.67
C LEU A 219 10.05 18.85 12.24
N GLU A 220 9.93 19.91 11.45
CA GLU A 220 10.22 21.28 11.88
C GLU A 220 9.34 21.70 13.07
N HIS A 221 8.04 21.41 12.98
CA HIS A 221 7.11 21.73 14.06
C HIS A 221 7.43 21.00 15.37
N LEU A 222 7.77 19.72 15.30
CA LEU A 222 8.14 18.93 16.48
C LEU A 222 9.46 19.41 17.09
N ARG A 223 10.46 19.76 16.29
CA ARG A 223 11.74 20.33 16.76
C ARG A 223 11.54 21.65 17.49
N LYS A 224 10.70 22.55 16.95
CA LYS A 224 10.38 23.83 17.62
C LYS A 224 9.70 23.62 18.98
N ARG A 225 8.80 22.65 19.08
CA ARG A 225 8.14 22.33 20.36
C ARG A 225 9.12 21.82 21.40
N GLN A 226 10.03 20.91 21.05
CA GLN A 226 11.05 20.42 21.97
C GLN A 226 11.95 21.55 22.48
N GLN A 227 12.43 22.44 21.60
CA GLN A 227 13.23 23.57 21.99
C GLN A 227 12.51 24.52 22.99
N THR A 228 11.20 24.75 22.76
CA THR A 228 10.40 25.59 23.67
C THR A 228 10.23 24.94 25.05
N GLU A 229 10.03 23.62 25.09
CA GLU A 229 9.90 22.87 26.34
C GLU A 229 11.20 22.80 27.13
N GLU A 230 12.36 22.74 26.45
CA GLU A 230 13.70 22.78 27.07
C GLU A 230 14.04 24.16 27.68
N VAL A 231 13.65 25.25 27.00
CA VAL A 231 13.87 26.64 27.47
C VAL A 231 12.95 26.98 28.66
N SER A 232 11.84 26.26 28.81
CA SER A 232 10.84 26.52 29.87
C SER A 232 11.09 25.72 31.16
N ARG A 233 12.14 24.89 31.17
CA ARG A 233 12.61 24.12 32.35
C ARG A 233 13.82 24.76 33.00
#